data_8b2c3ad40fd0dd005add27253b719868
#
_entry.id   8b2c3ad40fd0dd005add27253b719868
#
_cell.length_a   1.000
_cell.length_b   1.000
_cell.length_c   1.000
_cell.angle_alpha   90.00
_cell.angle_beta   90.00
_cell.angle_gamma   90.00
#
_symmetry.space_group_name_H-M   'P 1'
#
loop_
_entity.id
_entity.type
_entity.pdbx_description
1 polymer ?
#
loop_
_entity_poly.entity_id
_entity_poly.type
_entity_poly.pdbx_seq_one_letter_code
_entity_poly.pdbx_strand_id
1 'polypeptide(L)'
;MRLEPLYTVTFTTPEAWSVEEGGEGRGFLLAEGRSTGRLSARYRAANFPRKRKDGALVPEFRGVLETDDGASVLFEWQGLAPLADSGMRRLLGSLLHTTDDPRYRWLNDCVCAVEGEVRPRGEGPGFEVVFEVSEMVWEGVSRE
;
A
#
# COMPACT_ATOMS: atom_id res chain seq x y z
N MET A 1 21.45 -4.79 -0.33
CA MET A 1 20.12 -4.42 -0.90
C MET A 1 20.00 -2.93 -0.98
N ARG A 2 19.50 -2.42 -2.08
CA ARG A 2 19.17 -1.00 -2.21
C ARG A 2 17.71 -0.85 -2.65
N LEU A 3 17.15 0.33 -2.46
CA LEU A 3 15.79 0.64 -2.88
C LEU A 3 15.82 1.55 -4.11
N GLU A 4 15.03 1.21 -5.12
CA GLU A 4 14.84 2.06 -6.30
C GLU A 4 13.37 2.51 -6.37
N PRO A 5 13.09 3.81 -6.32
CA PRO A 5 11.72 4.31 -6.38
C PRO A 5 10.99 3.89 -7.65
N LEU A 6 9.75 3.44 -7.51
CA LEU A 6 8.89 3.09 -8.64
C LEU A 6 7.75 4.08 -8.81
N TYR A 7 6.95 4.28 -7.79
CA TYR A 7 5.80 5.18 -7.87
C TYR A 7 5.32 5.58 -6.48
N THR A 8 4.56 6.65 -6.44
CA THR A 8 3.88 7.14 -5.23
C THR A 8 2.38 6.99 -5.43
N VAL A 9 1.67 6.55 -4.41
CA VAL A 9 0.21 6.44 -4.42
C VAL A 9 -0.37 7.37 -3.39
N THR A 10 -1.42 8.09 -3.77
CA THR A 10 -2.24 8.85 -2.84
C THR A 10 -3.67 8.36 -2.98
N PHE A 11 -4.29 7.98 -1.86
CA PHE A 11 -5.67 7.49 -1.92
C PHE A 11 -6.49 7.94 -0.72
N THR A 12 -7.81 7.89 -0.89
CA THR A 12 -8.79 8.07 0.17
C THR A 12 -9.57 6.78 0.36
N THR A 13 -10.32 6.68 1.45
CA THR A 13 -11.13 5.51 1.77
C THR A 13 -12.60 5.93 1.83
N PRO A 14 -13.31 5.88 0.68
CA PRO A 14 -14.70 6.34 0.62
C PRO A 14 -15.68 5.47 1.37
N GLU A 15 -15.36 4.20 1.58
CA GLU A 15 -16.23 3.27 2.29
C GLU A 15 -15.40 2.42 3.25
N ALA A 16 -15.90 2.26 4.48
CA ALA A 16 -15.21 1.49 5.50
C ALA A 16 -16.21 0.86 6.46
N TRP A 17 -15.94 -0.38 6.83
CA TRP A 17 -16.68 -1.13 7.85
C TRP A 17 -15.68 -1.72 8.83
N SER A 18 -16.03 -1.73 10.11
CA SER A 18 -15.18 -2.36 11.12
C SER A 18 -16.02 -2.96 12.22
N VAL A 19 -15.52 -4.07 12.76
CA VAL A 19 -16.13 -4.76 13.90
C VAL A 19 -15.03 -5.08 14.90
N GLU A 20 -15.41 -5.23 16.15
CA GLU A 20 -14.48 -5.55 17.23
C GLU A 20 -15.00 -6.75 17.99
N GLU A 21 -14.15 -7.76 18.19
CA GLU A 21 -14.49 -8.97 18.90
C GLU A 21 -13.30 -9.41 19.77
N GLY A 22 -13.56 -9.59 21.06
CA GLY A 22 -12.54 -10.09 21.98
C GLY A 22 -11.31 -9.19 22.13
N GLY A 23 -11.47 -7.87 21.94
CA GLY A 23 -10.37 -6.92 21.99
C GLY A 23 -9.57 -6.80 20.71
N GLU A 24 -9.95 -7.52 19.67
CA GLU A 24 -9.35 -7.42 18.35
C GLU A 24 -10.35 -6.84 17.34
N GLY A 25 -9.86 -6.01 16.43
CA GLY A 25 -10.67 -5.42 15.37
C GLY A 25 -10.44 -6.09 14.02
N ARG A 26 -11.47 -6.05 13.20
CA ARG A 26 -11.43 -6.46 11.79
C ARG A 26 -12.09 -5.38 10.97
N GLY A 27 -11.50 -5.09 9.81
CA GLY A 27 -12.04 -4.09 8.91
C GLY A 27 -12.18 -4.59 7.49
N PHE A 28 -13.00 -3.87 6.75
CA PHE A 28 -13.12 -3.98 5.30
C PHE A 28 -13.23 -2.57 4.77
N LEU A 29 -12.23 -2.13 4.01
CA LEU A 29 -12.15 -0.76 3.53
C LEU A 29 -11.94 -0.76 2.01
N LEU A 30 -12.63 0.14 1.33
CA LEU A 30 -12.42 0.37 -0.11
C LEU A 30 -11.63 1.67 -0.27
N ALA A 31 -10.58 1.58 -1.07
CA ALA A 31 -9.66 2.69 -1.31
C ALA A 31 -9.67 3.07 -2.79
N GLU A 32 -9.60 4.36 -3.05
CA GLU A 32 -9.52 4.92 -4.39
C GLU A 32 -8.50 6.04 -4.43
N GLY A 33 -7.70 6.06 -5.48
CA GLY A 33 -6.70 7.09 -5.65
C GLY A 33 -5.94 6.97 -6.95
N ARG A 34 -4.68 7.41 -6.91
CA ARG A 34 -3.87 7.49 -8.11
C ARG A 34 -2.40 7.27 -7.80
N SER A 35 -1.71 6.61 -8.71
CA SER A 35 -0.25 6.51 -8.68
C SER A 35 0.39 7.47 -9.66
N THR A 36 1.57 7.95 -9.33
CA THR A 36 2.42 8.77 -10.19
C THR A 36 3.86 8.28 -10.11
N GLY A 37 4.64 8.50 -11.16
CA GLY A 37 6.01 8.03 -11.25
C GLY A 37 6.19 7.11 -12.45
N ARG A 38 6.92 6.01 -12.26
CA ARG A 38 7.11 5.03 -13.34
C ARG A 38 5.81 4.28 -13.70
N LEU A 39 4.81 4.39 -12.84
CA LEU A 39 3.48 3.86 -13.08
C LEU A 39 2.46 4.96 -12.81
N SER A 40 1.86 5.50 -13.88
CA SER A 40 0.75 6.45 -13.78
C SER A 40 -0.55 5.68 -13.98
N ALA A 41 -1.33 5.56 -12.91
CA ALA A 41 -2.48 4.66 -12.93
C ALA A 41 -3.56 5.13 -11.96
N ARG A 42 -4.79 4.69 -12.23
CA ARG A 42 -5.87 4.74 -11.25
C ARG A 42 -5.65 3.60 -10.26
N TYR A 43 -5.69 3.92 -8.99
CA TYR A 43 -5.52 2.96 -7.89
C TYR A 43 -6.87 2.63 -7.29
N ARG A 44 -7.18 1.34 -7.18
CA ARG A 44 -8.38 0.85 -6.51
C ARG A 44 -8.01 -0.39 -5.71
N ALA A 45 -8.42 -0.40 -4.45
CA ALA A 45 -8.04 -1.51 -3.57
C ALA A 45 -9.09 -1.77 -2.50
N ALA A 46 -9.04 -2.99 -1.98
CA ALA A 46 -9.70 -3.35 -0.74
C ALA A 46 -8.62 -3.61 0.31
N ASN A 47 -8.85 -3.10 1.51
CA ASN A 47 -7.98 -3.33 2.65
C ASN A 47 -8.76 -4.13 3.70
N PHE A 48 -8.12 -5.16 4.24
CA PHE A 48 -8.68 -6.03 5.27
C PHE A 48 -7.86 -5.90 6.56
N PRO A 49 -7.83 -4.72 7.20
CA PRO A 49 -6.96 -4.52 8.34
C PRO A 49 -7.42 -5.31 9.55
N ARG A 50 -6.44 -5.82 10.28
CA ARG A 50 -6.66 -6.39 11.59
C ARG A 50 -6.07 -5.45 12.63
N LYS A 51 -6.86 -5.09 13.64
CA LYS A 51 -6.38 -4.29 14.75
C LYS A 51 -6.01 -5.21 15.91
N ARG A 52 -4.76 -5.19 16.31
CA ARG A 52 -4.27 -5.98 17.43
C ARG A 52 -4.72 -5.36 18.76
N LYS A 53 -4.64 -6.13 19.83
CA LYS A 53 -4.99 -5.67 21.19
C LYS A 53 -4.14 -4.49 21.65
N ASP A 54 -2.90 -4.39 21.16
CA ASP A 54 -2.01 -3.27 21.46
C ASP A 54 -2.26 -2.01 20.63
N GLY A 55 -3.27 -2.04 19.74
CA GLY A 55 -3.65 -0.90 18.91
C GLY A 55 -2.94 -0.83 17.57
N ALA A 56 -1.94 -1.65 17.32
CA ALA A 56 -1.30 -1.70 16.01
C ALA A 56 -2.26 -2.25 14.95
N LEU A 57 -2.17 -1.72 13.74
CA LEU A 57 -2.93 -2.24 12.61
C LEU A 57 -2.03 -3.11 11.73
N VAL A 58 -2.60 -4.21 11.26
CA VAL A 58 -1.96 -5.09 10.28
C VAL A 58 -2.78 -4.98 8.99
N PRO A 59 -2.40 -4.08 8.08
CA PRO A 59 -3.12 -3.91 6.82
C PRO A 59 -2.83 -5.06 5.86
N GLU A 60 -3.82 -5.37 5.04
CA GLU A 60 -3.70 -6.34 3.96
C GLU A 60 -4.47 -5.79 2.77
N PHE A 61 -3.76 -5.31 1.77
CA PHE A 61 -4.35 -4.70 0.59
C PHE A 61 -4.28 -5.64 -0.60
N ARG A 62 -5.36 -5.64 -1.37
CA ARG A 62 -5.41 -6.26 -2.70
C ARG A 62 -6.12 -5.28 -3.62
N GLY A 63 -5.56 -5.08 -4.80
CA GLY A 63 -6.15 -4.11 -5.70
C GLY A 63 -5.61 -4.17 -7.11
N VAL A 64 -5.94 -3.12 -7.85
CA VAL A 64 -5.57 -2.97 -9.24
C VAL A 64 -5.06 -1.56 -9.50
N LEU A 65 -4.00 -1.49 -10.31
CA LEU A 65 -3.51 -0.28 -10.92
C LEU A 65 -3.94 -0.33 -12.39
N GLU A 66 -4.86 0.53 -12.77
CA GLU A 66 -5.29 0.68 -14.15
C GLU A 66 -4.47 1.78 -14.78
N THR A 67 -3.47 1.40 -15.58
CA THR A 67 -2.54 2.38 -16.16
C THR A 67 -3.22 3.28 -17.18
N ASP A 68 -2.67 4.49 -17.34
CA ASP A 68 -3.23 5.46 -18.29
C ASP A 68 -3.14 4.99 -19.74
N ASP A 69 -2.24 4.05 -20.04
CA ASP A 69 -2.08 3.44 -21.35
C ASP A 69 -2.81 2.11 -21.53
N GLY A 70 -3.71 1.77 -20.61
CA GLY A 70 -4.68 0.69 -20.78
C GLY A 70 -4.29 -0.67 -20.25
N ALA A 71 -3.28 -0.77 -19.41
CA ALA A 71 -2.91 -2.03 -18.76
C ALA A 71 -3.60 -2.18 -17.40
N SER A 72 -3.78 -3.43 -16.97
CA SER A 72 -4.21 -3.75 -15.61
C SER A 72 -3.07 -4.45 -14.89
N VAL A 73 -2.65 -3.90 -13.76
CA VAL A 73 -1.63 -4.48 -12.90
C VAL A 73 -2.25 -4.78 -11.56
N LEU A 74 -2.39 -6.04 -11.23
CA LEU A 74 -2.88 -6.44 -9.92
C LEU A 74 -1.76 -6.33 -8.91
N PHE A 75 -2.10 -6.02 -7.68
CA PHE A 75 -1.11 -5.99 -6.60
C PHE A 75 -1.71 -6.52 -5.32
N GLU A 76 -0.82 -6.99 -4.46
CA GLU A 76 -1.15 -7.29 -3.08
C GLU A 76 -0.01 -6.80 -2.20
N TRP A 77 -0.35 -6.21 -1.06
CA TRP A 77 0.66 -5.86 -0.08
C TRP A 77 0.13 -6.02 1.33
N GLN A 78 1.06 -6.26 2.23
CA GLN A 78 0.79 -6.40 3.64
C GLN A 78 1.92 -5.80 4.44
N GLY A 79 1.62 -5.41 5.65
CA GLY A 79 2.61 -4.75 6.46
C GLY A 79 2.15 -4.52 7.88
N LEU A 80 2.66 -3.45 8.46
CA LEU A 80 2.37 -3.07 9.83
C LEU A 80 2.24 -1.56 9.94
N ALA A 81 1.24 -1.13 10.69
CA ALA A 81 1.04 0.26 11.06
C ALA A 81 1.03 0.36 12.59
N PRO A 82 2.21 0.53 13.22
CA PRO A 82 2.30 0.63 14.68
C PRO A 82 1.53 1.84 15.19
N LEU A 83 1.06 1.76 16.42
CA LEU A 83 0.49 2.92 17.09
C LEU A 83 1.61 3.90 17.39
N ALA A 84 1.48 5.14 16.88
CA ALA A 84 2.46 6.19 17.11
C ALA A 84 1.98 7.14 18.22
N ASP A 85 2.92 7.66 19.02
CA ASP A 85 2.64 8.60 20.11
C ASP A 85 2.00 9.90 19.60
N SER A 86 2.34 10.30 18.38
CA SER A 86 1.81 11.53 17.76
C SER A 86 0.39 11.39 17.22
N GLY A 87 -0.21 10.19 17.26
CA GLY A 87 -1.51 9.92 16.62
C GLY A 87 -1.43 9.75 15.11
N MET A 88 -0.29 10.04 14.48
CA MET A 88 -0.06 9.78 13.06
C MET A 88 0.31 8.32 12.86
N ARG A 89 -0.30 7.69 11.85
CA ARG A 89 0.07 6.32 11.52
C ARG A 89 1.08 6.27 10.39
N ARG A 90 2.12 5.49 10.60
CA ARG A 90 3.11 5.15 9.59
C ARG A 90 2.90 3.71 9.17
N LEU A 91 3.14 3.46 7.89
CA LEU A 91 2.91 2.16 7.28
C LEU A 91 4.22 1.65 6.72
N LEU A 92 4.54 0.40 6.99
CA LEU A 92 5.67 -0.30 6.36
C LEU A 92 5.17 -1.65 5.88
N GLY A 93 5.59 -2.06 4.69
CA GLY A 93 5.18 -3.35 4.17
C GLY A 93 5.93 -3.77 2.93
N SER A 94 5.46 -4.86 2.37
CA SER A 94 5.98 -5.42 1.12
C SER A 94 4.85 -5.60 0.13
N LEU A 95 5.17 -5.46 -1.16
CA LEU A 95 4.19 -5.46 -2.24
C LEU A 95 4.70 -6.28 -3.41
N LEU A 96 3.81 -7.08 -3.99
CA LEU A 96 4.05 -7.84 -5.22
C LEU A 96 3.02 -7.44 -6.28
N HIS A 97 3.46 -7.42 -7.53
CA HIS A 97 2.61 -7.12 -8.67
C HIS A 97 2.41 -8.35 -9.55
N THR A 98 1.28 -8.41 -10.24
CA THR A 98 1.01 -9.44 -11.24
C THR A 98 0.28 -8.80 -12.42
N THR A 99 0.85 -8.93 -13.61
CA THR A 99 0.22 -8.45 -14.84
C THR A 99 0.59 -9.35 -16.01
N ASP A 100 -0.29 -9.43 -17.00
CA ASP A 100 -0.02 -10.13 -18.27
C ASP A 100 0.32 -9.16 -19.41
N ASP A 101 0.37 -7.85 -19.14
CA ASP A 101 0.70 -6.85 -20.14
C ASP A 101 2.21 -6.84 -20.38
N PRO A 102 2.68 -7.06 -21.63
CA PRO A 102 4.12 -7.14 -21.92
C PRO A 102 4.91 -5.90 -21.52
N ARG A 103 4.26 -4.72 -21.52
CA ARG A 103 4.93 -3.46 -21.15
C ARG A 103 5.29 -3.38 -19.69
N TYR A 104 4.58 -4.13 -18.82
CA TYR A 104 4.71 -4.06 -17.37
C TYR A 104 5.10 -5.38 -16.73
N ARG A 105 5.34 -6.43 -17.52
CA ARG A 105 5.70 -7.75 -17.01
C ARG A 105 6.92 -7.75 -16.09
N TRP A 106 7.82 -6.80 -16.27
CA TRP A 106 8.99 -6.66 -15.41
C TRP A 106 8.62 -6.47 -13.93
N LEU A 107 7.44 -5.91 -13.64
CA LEU A 107 6.95 -5.77 -12.27
C LEU A 107 6.71 -7.10 -11.58
N ASN A 108 6.41 -8.17 -12.34
CA ASN A 108 6.14 -9.48 -11.76
C ASN A 108 7.36 -10.07 -11.04
N ASP A 109 8.54 -9.61 -11.40
CA ASP A 109 9.80 -10.11 -10.85
C ASP A 109 10.36 -9.20 -9.75
N CYS A 110 9.64 -8.15 -9.40
CA CYS A 110 10.07 -7.18 -8.40
C CYS A 110 9.44 -7.47 -7.04
N VAL A 111 10.26 -7.51 -6.00
CA VAL A 111 9.78 -7.44 -4.63
C VAL A 111 9.90 -5.99 -4.18
N CYS A 112 8.81 -5.41 -3.70
CA CYS A 112 8.78 -3.99 -3.40
C CYS A 112 8.60 -3.71 -1.91
N ALA A 113 9.22 -2.62 -1.46
CA ALA A 113 9.00 -2.05 -0.14
C ALA A 113 7.95 -0.94 -0.25
N VAL A 114 7.07 -0.88 0.74
CA VAL A 114 6.07 0.18 0.87
C VAL A 114 6.37 0.96 2.13
N GLU A 115 6.44 2.29 1.99
CA GLU A 115 6.57 3.22 3.10
C GLU A 115 5.49 4.27 2.95
N GLY A 116 4.69 4.45 3.99
CA GLY A 116 3.58 5.39 3.88
C GLY A 116 3.16 6.01 5.19
N GLU A 117 2.22 6.92 5.08
CA GLU A 117 1.64 7.60 6.23
C GLU A 117 0.20 7.99 5.97
N VAL A 118 -0.58 8.05 7.04
CA VAL A 118 -1.93 8.59 7.03
C VAL A 118 -1.84 10.04 7.46
N ARG A 119 -2.38 10.94 6.67
CA ARG A 119 -2.32 12.38 6.94
C ARG A 119 -3.68 13.06 6.75
N PRO A 120 -3.91 14.22 7.37
CA PRO A 120 -5.13 14.98 7.08
C PRO A 120 -5.17 15.35 5.60
N ARG A 121 -6.40 15.38 5.03
CA ARG A 121 -6.58 15.81 3.65
C ARG A 121 -6.23 17.30 3.51
N GLY A 122 -5.63 17.66 2.37
CA GLY A 122 -5.32 19.05 2.05
C GLY A 122 -6.58 19.90 1.85
N GLU A 123 -7.68 19.27 1.39
CA GLU A 123 -8.97 19.92 1.16
C GLU A 123 -10.09 19.08 1.76
N GLY A 124 -10.98 19.72 2.52
CA GLY A 124 -12.13 19.06 3.11
C GLY A 124 -11.81 18.21 4.33
N PRO A 125 -12.82 17.55 4.92
CA PRO A 125 -12.65 16.70 6.09
C PRO A 125 -12.07 15.33 5.70
N GLY A 126 -11.55 14.62 6.69
CA GLY A 126 -11.06 13.25 6.54
C GLY A 126 -9.56 13.16 6.35
N PHE A 127 -9.14 11.98 5.96
CA PHE A 127 -7.73 11.62 5.83
C PHE A 127 -7.43 11.10 4.44
N GLU A 128 -6.18 11.22 4.04
CA GLU A 128 -5.64 10.54 2.88
C GLU A 128 -4.44 9.71 3.31
N VAL A 129 -4.16 8.68 2.53
CA VAL A 129 -2.98 7.85 2.71
C VAL A 129 -2.05 8.09 1.54
N VAL A 130 -0.78 8.31 1.85
CA VAL A 130 0.26 8.44 0.84
C VAL A 130 1.30 7.38 1.11
N PHE A 131 1.67 6.61 0.09
CA PHE A 131 2.78 5.70 0.24
C PHE A 131 3.66 5.66 -1.00
N GLU A 132 4.93 5.38 -0.77
CA GLU A 132 5.94 5.22 -1.80
C GLU A 132 6.24 3.74 -1.95
N VAL A 133 6.30 3.29 -3.20
CA VAL A 133 6.63 1.92 -3.55
C VAL A 133 7.98 1.93 -4.25
N SER A 134 8.92 1.15 -3.71
CA SER A 134 10.27 1.05 -4.23
C SER A 134 10.64 -0.40 -4.46
N GLU A 135 11.36 -0.67 -5.53
CA GLU A 135 11.91 -2.00 -5.78
C GLU A 135 13.05 -2.29 -4.80
N MET A 136 13.04 -3.49 -4.19
CA MET A 136 14.18 -4.00 -3.44
C MET A 136 15.13 -4.66 -4.42
N VAL A 137 16.26 -4.02 -4.69
CA VAL A 137 17.24 -4.54 -5.62
C VAL A 137 18.26 -5.39 -4.87
N TRP A 138 18.37 -6.65 -5.28
CA TRP A 138 19.30 -7.57 -4.66
C TRP A 138 20.73 -7.22 -5.03
N GLU A 139 21.60 -7.12 -4.03
CA GLU A 139 23.04 -6.80 -4.22
C GLU A 139 23.95 -7.92 -3.73
N GLY A 140 23.37 -8.97 -3.18
CA GLY A 140 24.09 -10.10 -2.62
C GLY A 140 24.15 -10.07 -1.10
N VAL A 141 24.55 -11.18 -0.54
CA VAL A 141 24.68 -11.35 0.92
C VAL A 141 26.16 -11.35 1.26
N SER A 142 26.52 -10.58 2.30
CA SER A 142 27.91 -10.57 2.79
C SER A 142 28.30 -11.98 3.26
N ARG A 143 29.55 -12.37 2.95
CA ARG A 143 30.09 -13.69 3.29
C ARG A 143 31.24 -13.61 4.30
N GLU A 144 31.14 -12.72 5.24
CA GLU A 144 32.12 -12.64 6.33
C GLU A 144 31.88 -13.68 7.38
#